data_7b06d588f0e253557167b7ecd8058879
#
_entry.id   7b06d588f0e253557167b7ecd8058879
#
_cell.length_a   1.000
_cell.length_b   1.000
_cell.length_c   1.000
_cell.angle_alpha   90.00
_cell.angle_beta   90.00
_cell.angle_gamma   90.00
#
_symmetry.space_group_name_H-M   'P 1'
#
loop_
_entity.id
_entity.type
_entity.pdbx_description
1 polymer ?
#
loop_
_entity_poly.entity_id
_entity_poly.type
_entity_poly.pdbx_seq_one_letter_code
_entity_poly.pdbx_strand_id
1 'polypeptide(L)'
;VVEVELRYRVDGGFEHIVAATRRPSGAWEAAIPPARPGAVVSYVFRAGLADGRAVFHPSATLTRPYGYRVAGVTLPQQPTGDLVINEAMASNSSTIADESGKYGDWVEVYNRGMAPIDLANYYLSDDRDDPWEYQFPDWVLGPGERVLVWCDNDPDEGPFHAPFRLDADGETIYLATFDAVLETEALPAMLPDQSYMRLPDGSDDWV
;
A
#
# COMPACT_ATOMS: atom_id res chain seq x y z
N VAL A 1 28.17 -11.81 11.70
CA VAL A 1 27.59 -11.54 10.38
C VAL A 1 28.59 -12.01 9.34
N VAL A 2 28.16 -12.90 8.44
CA VAL A 2 28.99 -13.46 7.37
C VAL A 2 28.69 -12.82 6.00
N GLU A 3 27.51 -12.30 5.86
CA GLU A 3 27.04 -11.59 4.66
C GLU A 3 25.99 -10.54 5.01
N VAL A 4 25.86 -9.53 4.18
CA VAL A 4 24.77 -8.57 4.25
C VAL A 4 24.22 -8.36 2.84
N GLU A 5 22.92 -8.37 2.72
CA GLU A 5 22.19 -8.03 1.50
C GLU A 5 21.34 -6.78 1.77
N LEU A 6 21.27 -5.92 0.77
CA LEU A 6 20.28 -4.86 0.68
C LEU A 6 19.17 -5.36 -0.23
N ARG A 7 17.94 -5.38 0.25
CA ARG A 7 16.76 -5.71 -0.53
C ARG A 7 15.93 -4.46 -0.68
N TYR A 8 15.58 -4.12 -1.91
CA TYR A 8 14.84 -2.90 -2.17
C TYR A 8 13.78 -3.11 -3.25
N ARG A 9 12.78 -2.26 -3.22
CA ARG A 9 11.75 -2.13 -4.26
C ARG A 9 11.66 -0.69 -4.69
N VAL A 10 11.31 -0.46 -5.94
CA VAL A 10 11.01 0.86 -6.49
C VAL A 10 9.53 0.87 -6.83
N ASP A 11 8.80 1.84 -6.29
CA ASP A 11 7.36 2.02 -6.49
C ASP A 11 6.55 0.73 -6.22
N GLY A 12 6.89 0.00 -5.14
CA GLY A 12 6.23 -1.25 -4.77
C GLY A 12 6.47 -2.45 -5.72
N GLY A 13 7.29 -2.27 -6.77
CA GLY A 13 7.59 -3.29 -7.77
C GLY A 13 8.37 -4.49 -7.22
N PHE A 14 8.96 -5.28 -8.13
CA PHE A 14 9.74 -6.47 -7.77
C PHE A 14 10.87 -6.17 -6.80
N GLU A 15 11.13 -7.13 -5.91
CA GLU A 15 12.25 -7.06 -4.99
C GLU A 15 13.58 -7.24 -5.75
N HIS A 16 14.51 -6.32 -5.51
CA HIS A 16 15.88 -6.38 -5.97
C HIS A 16 16.79 -6.71 -4.80
N ILE A 17 17.79 -7.57 -5.03
CA ILE A 17 18.76 -7.96 -4.01
C ILE A 17 20.15 -7.52 -4.47
N VAL A 18 20.84 -6.76 -3.60
CA VAL A 18 22.21 -6.30 -3.81
C VAL A 18 23.09 -6.80 -2.66
N ALA A 19 24.14 -7.55 -2.99
CA ALA A 19 25.11 -7.95 -1.99
C ALA A 19 25.89 -6.73 -1.50
N ALA A 20 26.00 -6.56 -0.18
CA ALA A 20 26.77 -5.50 0.41
C ALA A 20 28.26 -5.86 0.50
N THR A 21 29.13 -4.88 0.31
CA THR A 21 30.57 -5.01 0.46
C THR A 21 31.00 -4.55 1.85
N ARG A 22 31.85 -5.35 2.51
CA ARG A 22 32.40 -4.97 3.82
C ARG A 22 33.56 -4.01 3.63
N ARG A 23 33.48 -2.86 4.28
CA ARG A 23 34.53 -1.83 4.30
C ARG A 23 35.63 -2.18 5.34
N PRO A 24 36.86 -1.63 5.20
CA PRO A 24 37.92 -1.79 6.20
C PRO A 24 37.53 -1.32 7.61
N SER A 25 36.61 -0.35 7.71
CA SER A 25 36.02 0.11 8.97
C SER A 25 35.13 -0.93 9.67
N GLY A 26 34.84 -2.03 9.01
CA GLY A 26 33.86 -3.03 9.47
C GLY A 26 32.42 -2.75 9.07
N ALA A 27 32.12 -1.58 8.52
CA ALA A 27 30.80 -1.25 7.98
C ALA A 27 30.49 -2.03 6.69
N TRP A 28 29.21 -2.23 6.44
CA TRP A 28 28.73 -2.81 5.18
C TRP A 28 28.13 -1.71 4.32
N GLU A 29 28.34 -1.80 3.01
CA GLU A 29 27.87 -0.83 2.05
C GLU A 29 27.27 -1.53 0.83
N ALA A 30 26.09 -1.06 0.41
CA ALA A 30 25.44 -1.44 -0.83
C ALA A 30 24.84 -0.18 -1.47
N ALA A 31 24.76 -0.17 -2.80
CA ALA A 31 24.19 0.94 -3.53
C ALA A 31 22.87 0.51 -4.19
N ILE A 32 21.85 1.34 -4.03
CA ILE A 32 20.63 1.25 -4.83
C ILE A 32 20.89 2.02 -6.13
N PRO A 33 20.69 1.41 -7.30
CA PRO A 33 20.82 2.13 -8.57
C PRO A 33 19.90 3.35 -8.63
N PRO A 34 20.25 4.38 -9.41
CA PRO A 34 19.40 5.54 -9.59
C PRO A 34 17.99 5.12 -10.07
N ALA A 35 16.97 5.65 -9.41
CA ALA A 35 15.58 5.50 -9.82
C ALA A 35 15.05 6.83 -10.41
N ARG A 36 13.93 6.76 -11.14
CA ARG A 36 13.31 7.94 -11.74
C ARG A 36 12.96 8.99 -10.69
N PRO A 37 12.98 10.28 -11.05
CA PRO A 37 12.46 11.33 -10.18
C PRO A 37 11.03 11.05 -9.73
N GLY A 38 10.75 11.26 -8.44
CA GLY A 38 9.45 11.00 -7.84
C GLY A 38 9.26 9.56 -7.36
N ALA A 39 10.08 8.60 -7.80
CA ALA A 39 9.97 7.21 -7.37
C ALA A 39 10.12 7.07 -5.84
N VAL A 40 9.33 6.17 -5.28
CA VAL A 40 9.47 5.73 -3.88
C VAL A 40 10.35 4.50 -3.84
N VAL A 41 11.40 4.55 -3.03
CA VAL A 41 12.29 3.42 -2.82
C VAL A 41 12.13 2.92 -1.39
N SER A 42 11.69 1.70 -1.23
CA SER A 42 11.63 1.01 0.06
C SER A 42 12.77 -0.01 0.15
N TYR A 43 13.39 -0.17 1.32
CA TYR A 43 14.52 -1.10 1.46
C TYR A 43 14.68 -1.64 2.88
N VAL A 44 15.24 -2.83 2.97
CA VAL A 44 15.65 -3.49 4.22
C VAL A 44 17.05 -4.07 4.07
N PHE A 45 17.75 -4.21 5.18
CA PHE A 45 18.99 -4.97 5.23
C PHE A 45 18.73 -6.38 5.78
N ARG A 46 19.29 -7.38 5.15
CA ARG A 46 19.34 -8.75 5.65
C ARG A 46 20.78 -9.11 5.98
N ALA A 47 21.05 -9.48 7.22
CA ALA A 47 22.34 -9.97 7.67
C ALA A 47 22.29 -11.48 7.91
N GLY A 48 23.09 -12.24 7.18
CA GLY A 48 23.30 -13.66 7.42
C GLY A 48 24.27 -13.91 8.58
N LEU A 49 23.93 -14.84 9.46
CA LEU A 49 24.73 -15.24 10.59
C LEU A 49 25.44 -16.57 10.33
N ALA A 50 26.54 -16.83 11.06
CA ALA A 50 27.33 -18.04 10.88
C ALA A 50 26.58 -19.34 11.23
N ASP A 51 25.49 -19.24 11.98
CA ASP A 51 24.61 -20.35 12.36
C ASP A 51 23.45 -20.58 11.38
N GLY A 52 23.45 -19.90 10.24
CA GLY A 52 22.42 -20.02 9.19
C GLY A 52 21.16 -19.17 9.41
N ARG A 53 21.06 -18.49 10.55
CA ARG A 53 19.94 -17.54 10.77
C ARG A 53 20.17 -16.24 10.00
N ALA A 54 19.09 -15.49 9.81
CA ALA A 54 19.15 -14.15 9.26
C ALA A 54 18.48 -13.14 10.20
N VAL A 55 18.98 -11.91 10.19
CA VAL A 55 18.41 -10.78 10.92
C VAL A 55 18.11 -9.68 9.89
N PHE A 56 16.94 -9.08 10.02
CA PHE A 56 16.53 -7.96 9.18
C PHE A 56 16.60 -6.65 9.95
N HIS A 57 16.87 -5.56 9.23
CA HIS A 57 16.84 -4.23 9.79
C HIS A 57 16.18 -3.27 8.79
N PRO A 58 15.09 -2.58 9.17
CA PRO A 58 14.48 -2.55 10.51
C PRO A 58 14.05 -3.96 10.98
N SER A 59 14.11 -4.18 12.28
CA SER A 59 13.95 -5.51 12.89
C SER A 59 12.52 -6.04 12.92
N ALA A 60 11.55 -5.19 12.70
CA ALA A 60 10.16 -5.57 12.63
C ALA A 60 9.85 -5.97 11.21
N THR A 61 9.97 -7.23 10.90
CA THR A 61 9.42 -7.85 9.69
C THR A 61 9.52 -6.98 8.40
N LEU A 62 9.43 -7.55 7.25
CA LEU A 62 9.36 -6.87 5.94
C LEU A 62 8.24 -5.81 5.81
N THR A 63 7.46 -5.60 6.87
CA THR A 63 6.30 -4.70 6.93
C THR A 63 6.64 -3.23 7.19
N ARG A 64 7.86 -2.90 7.65
CA ARG A 64 8.31 -1.51 7.83
C ARG A 64 9.70 -1.30 7.25
N PRO A 65 9.88 -1.34 5.93
CA PRO A 65 11.15 -1.04 5.31
C PRO A 65 11.54 0.41 5.55
N TYR A 66 12.83 0.70 5.49
CA TYR A 66 13.26 2.07 5.25
C TYR A 66 12.79 2.53 3.89
N GLY A 67 12.55 3.82 3.74
CA GLY A 67 12.16 4.37 2.46
C GLY A 67 12.64 5.80 2.25
N TYR A 68 12.73 6.17 0.99
CA TYR A 68 12.96 7.55 0.57
C TYR A 68 12.33 7.78 -0.80
N ARG A 69 11.99 9.03 -1.05
CA ARG A 69 11.57 9.46 -2.38
C ARG A 69 12.75 10.04 -3.13
N VAL A 70 12.90 9.66 -4.39
CA VAL A 70 13.93 10.23 -5.26
C VAL A 70 13.58 11.68 -5.56
N ALA A 71 14.46 12.61 -5.17
CA ALA A 71 14.25 14.03 -5.44
C ALA A 71 14.27 14.29 -6.95
N GLY A 72 13.26 14.98 -7.43
CA GLY A 72 13.15 15.42 -8.82
C GLY A 72 11.76 15.92 -9.11
N VAL A 73 11.65 17.07 -9.71
CA VAL A 73 10.43 17.82 -10.04
C VAL A 73 9.32 17.60 -9.02
N THR A 74 9.16 18.57 -8.17
CA THR A 74 8.08 18.67 -7.21
C THR A 74 6.75 18.51 -7.97
N LEU A 75 6.18 17.32 -7.97
CA LEU A 75 4.74 17.24 -8.04
C LEU A 75 4.27 17.86 -6.73
N PRO A 76 3.47 18.92 -6.74
CA PRO A 76 2.96 19.51 -5.52
C PRO A 76 1.89 18.57 -4.97
N GLN A 77 2.32 17.54 -4.25
CA GLN A 77 1.38 16.72 -3.48
C GLN A 77 2.05 16.29 -2.19
N GLN A 78 1.86 17.15 -1.21
CA GLN A 78 1.61 16.67 0.13
C GLN A 78 0.37 15.77 0.07
N PRO A 79 0.33 14.65 0.79
CA PRO A 79 -0.90 13.90 0.97
C PRO A 79 -1.93 14.87 1.54
N THR A 80 -2.80 15.33 0.70
CA THR A 80 -3.96 16.09 1.11
C THR A 80 -5.00 15.05 1.52
N GLY A 81 -5.86 15.36 2.49
CA GLY A 81 -7.04 14.55 2.78
C GLY A 81 -8.06 14.57 1.62
N ASP A 82 -7.55 14.65 0.38
CA ASP A 82 -8.32 14.69 -0.85
C ASP A 82 -8.59 13.28 -1.40
N LEU A 83 -7.72 12.30 -1.15
CA LEU A 83 -8.02 10.89 -1.36
C LEU A 83 -8.70 10.35 -0.12
N VAL A 84 -9.87 9.78 -0.30
CA VAL A 84 -10.68 9.22 0.79
C VAL A 84 -11.18 7.84 0.46
N ILE A 85 -11.40 7.00 1.47
CA ILE A 85 -12.21 5.80 1.36
C ILE A 85 -13.65 6.27 1.13
N ASN A 86 -14.28 5.85 0.05
CA ASN A 86 -15.60 6.34 -0.34
C ASN A 86 -16.71 5.32 -0.15
N GLU A 87 -16.41 4.06 -0.41
CA GLU A 87 -17.36 2.96 -0.31
C GLU A 87 -16.62 1.65 -0.04
N ALA A 88 -17.25 0.74 0.70
CA ALA A 88 -16.73 -0.61 0.91
C ALA A 88 -17.86 -1.64 0.90
N MET A 89 -17.54 -2.85 0.45
CA MET A 89 -18.45 -4.00 0.47
C MET A 89 -17.68 -5.23 0.96
N ALA A 90 -17.98 -5.68 2.17
CA ALA A 90 -17.30 -6.79 2.84
C ALA A 90 -17.99 -8.16 2.61
N SER A 91 -18.98 -8.24 1.74
CA SER A 91 -19.62 -9.51 1.35
C SER A 91 -20.26 -9.35 -0.02
N ASN A 92 -19.42 -9.29 -1.05
CA ASN A 92 -19.89 -9.20 -2.44
C ASN A 92 -20.13 -10.61 -3.00
N SER A 93 -21.36 -10.93 -3.32
CA SER A 93 -21.71 -12.23 -3.88
C SER A 93 -22.33 -12.14 -5.28
N SER A 94 -22.84 -10.96 -5.68
CA SER A 94 -23.52 -10.81 -6.96
C SER A 94 -23.57 -9.38 -7.53
N THR A 95 -22.97 -8.38 -6.88
CA THR A 95 -23.10 -6.98 -7.29
C THR A 95 -22.13 -6.60 -8.40
N ILE A 96 -20.82 -6.66 -8.13
CA ILE A 96 -19.77 -6.29 -9.06
C ILE A 96 -18.79 -7.46 -9.15
N ALA A 97 -18.48 -7.91 -10.36
CA ALA A 97 -17.45 -8.91 -10.61
C ALA A 97 -16.15 -8.22 -11.06
N ASP A 98 -15.02 -8.80 -10.68
CA ASP A 98 -13.71 -8.42 -11.20
C ASP A 98 -13.55 -8.77 -12.69
N GLU A 99 -12.37 -8.52 -13.25
CA GLU A 99 -12.01 -8.81 -14.63
C GLU A 99 -11.96 -10.31 -14.95
N SER A 100 -11.88 -11.16 -13.92
CA SER A 100 -11.94 -12.64 -14.03
C SER A 100 -13.35 -13.20 -13.87
N GLY A 101 -14.33 -12.33 -13.56
CA GLY A 101 -15.72 -12.70 -13.30
C GLY A 101 -15.99 -13.25 -11.91
N LYS A 102 -15.08 -13.01 -10.96
CA LYS A 102 -15.23 -13.38 -9.54
C LYS A 102 -15.87 -12.23 -8.76
N TYR A 103 -16.53 -12.56 -7.67
CA TYR A 103 -17.12 -11.62 -6.73
C TYR A 103 -16.27 -11.58 -5.46
N GLY A 104 -15.32 -10.64 -5.41
CA GLY A 104 -14.50 -10.37 -4.24
C GLY A 104 -15.03 -9.17 -3.45
N ASP A 105 -14.67 -9.07 -2.18
CA ASP A 105 -14.88 -7.86 -1.39
C ASP A 105 -14.09 -6.71 -2.00
N TRP A 106 -14.50 -5.48 -1.75
CA TRP A 106 -13.84 -4.36 -2.37
C TRP A 106 -13.93 -3.06 -1.54
N VAL A 107 -12.98 -2.17 -1.78
CA VAL A 107 -12.96 -0.80 -1.30
C VAL A 107 -12.83 0.14 -2.48
N GLU A 108 -13.66 1.18 -2.53
CA GLU A 108 -13.53 2.28 -3.47
C GLU A 108 -12.81 3.45 -2.79
N VAL A 109 -11.78 3.98 -3.44
CA VAL A 109 -11.17 5.26 -3.06
C VAL A 109 -11.55 6.33 -4.08
N TYR A 110 -11.75 7.55 -3.58
CA TYR A 110 -12.25 8.68 -4.35
C TYR A 110 -11.35 9.91 -4.16
N ASN A 111 -11.01 10.57 -5.27
CA ASN A 111 -10.34 11.86 -5.24
C ASN A 111 -11.38 12.98 -5.15
N ARG A 112 -11.64 13.46 -3.93
CA ARG A 112 -12.53 14.59 -3.69
C ARG A 112 -11.87 15.96 -3.90
N GLY A 113 -10.58 15.97 -4.23
CA GLY A 113 -9.78 17.18 -4.46
C GLY A 113 -9.96 17.76 -5.85
N MET A 114 -9.26 18.85 -6.10
CA MET A 114 -9.29 19.58 -7.37
C MET A 114 -8.06 19.32 -8.24
N ALA A 115 -7.14 18.47 -7.82
CA ALA A 115 -5.91 18.11 -8.53
C ALA A 115 -5.79 16.59 -8.69
N PRO A 116 -5.11 16.10 -9.74
CA PRO A 116 -4.82 14.68 -9.89
C PRO A 116 -3.95 14.18 -8.73
N ILE A 117 -4.20 12.95 -8.27
CA ILE A 117 -3.47 12.25 -7.21
C ILE A 117 -2.69 11.09 -7.81
N ASP A 118 -1.39 10.99 -7.50
CA ASP A 118 -0.56 9.84 -7.82
C ASP A 118 -0.74 8.80 -6.71
N LEU A 119 -1.46 7.71 -7.01
CA LEU A 119 -1.80 6.68 -6.04
C LEU A 119 -0.60 5.84 -5.58
N ALA A 120 0.50 5.80 -6.33
CA ALA A 120 1.71 5.05 -5.95
C ALA A 120 2.30 5.44 -4.59
N ASN A 121 1.80 6.53 -3.99
CA ASN A 121 2.23 7.02 -2.68
C ASN A 121 1.29 6.64 -1.54
N TYR A 122 0.22 5.93 -1.85
CA TYR A 122 -0.83 5.57 -0.91
C TYR A 122 -0.85 4.07 -0.66
N TYR A 123 -1.40 3.72 0.48
CA TYR A 123 -1.51 2.34 0.98
C TYR A 123 -2.90 2.13 1.55
N LEU A 124 -3.38 0.89 1.46
CA LEU A 124 -4.63 0.45 2.06
C LEU A 124 -4.35 -0.81 2.90
N SER A 125 -5.04 -0.96 4.02
CA SER A 125 -4.90 -2.13 4.88
C SER A 125 -6.14 -2.33 5.76
N ASP A 126 -6.37 -3.55 6.22
CA ASP A 126 -7.29 -3.90 7.29
C ASP A 126 -6.57 -4.11 8.64
N ASP A 127 -5.22 -4.11 8.63
CA ASP A 127 -4.41 -4.32 9.83
C ASP A 127 -3.91 -3.00 10.42
N ARG A 128 -4.30 -2.74 11.68
CA ARG A 128 -3.82 -1.58 12.45
C ARG A 128 -2.30 -1.56 12.63
N ASP A 129 -1.71 -2.73 12.76
CA ASP A 129 -0.27 -2.86 13.05
C ASP A 129 0.56 -2.83 11.76
N ASP A 130 -0.08 -3.00 10.60
CA ASP A 130 0.52 -2.86 9.27
C ASP A 130 -0.34 -2.03 8.29
N PRO A 131 -0.50 -0.72 8.49
CA PRO A 131 -1.31 0.13 7.61
C PRO A 131 -0.72 0.32 6.20
N TRP A 132 0.34 -0.39 5.84
CA TRP A 132 1.03 -0.36 4.54
C TRP A 132 0.96 -1.69 3.78
N GLU A 133 0.04 -2.57 4.12
CA GLU A 133 -0.06 -3.94 3.61
C GLU A 133 -0.23 -3.98 2.08
N TYR A 134 -1.10 -3.15 1.53
CA TYR A 134 -1.31 -3.00 0.10
C TYR A 134 -0.85 -1.62 -0.37
N GLN A 135 0.09 -1.56 -1.32
CA GLN A 135 0.49 -0.33 -2.00
C GLN A 135 -0.26 -0.21 -3.32
N PHE A 136 -0.91 0.93 -3.52
CA PHE A 136 -1.54 1.22 -4.82
C PHE A 136 -0.52 1.23 -5.96
N PRO A 137 -0.92 0.82 -7.16
CA PRO A 137 -0.06 0.88 -8.35
C PRO A 137 0.28 2.32 -8.77
N ASP A 138 1.21 2.45 -9.71
CA ASP A 138 1.51 3.73 -10.40
C ASP A 138 0.31 4.12 -11.28
N TRP A 139 -0.65 4.81 -10.67
CA TRP A 139 -1.89 5.23 -11.27
C TRP A 139 -2.22 6.67 -10.86
N VAL A 140 -2.64 7.49 -11.81
CA VAL A 140 -3.07 8.87 -11.55
C VAL A 140 -4.58 8.93 -11.52
N LEU A 141 -5.15 9.29 -10.37
CA LEU A 141 -6.58 9.47 -10.17
C LEU A 141 -6.95 10.96 -10.32
N GLY A 142 -7.70 11.30 -11.36
CA GLY A 142 -8.13 12.66 -11.62
C GLY A 142 -9.13 13.19 -10.59
N PRO A 143 -9.38 14.52 -10.56
CA PRO A 143 -10.40 15.11 -9.69
C PRO A 143 -11.79 14.53 -9.95
N GLY A 144 -12.47 14.09 -8.88
CA GLY A 144 -13.79 13.48 -8.98
C GLY A 144 -13.79 12.05 -9.53
N GLU A 145 -12.62 11.47 -9.78
CA GLU A 145 -12.50 10.08 -10.18
C GLU A 145 -12.41 9.14 -8.96
N ARG A 146 -12.72 7.90 -9.20
CA ARG A 146 -12.68 6.81 -8.23
C ARG A 146 -12.00 5.59 -8.82
N VAL A 147 -11.46 4.75 -7.96
CA VAL A 147 -10.91 3.45 -8.32
C VAL A 147 -11.29 2.43 -7.25
N LEU A 148 -11.61 1.23 -7.70
CA LEU A 148 -11.97 0.11 -6.86
C LEU A 148 -10.75 -0.77 -6.65
N VAL A 149 -10.55 -1.21 -5.41
CA VAL A 149 -9.54 -2.19 -5.00
C VAL A 149 -10.27 -3.43 -4.52
N TRP A 150 -9.98 -4.56 -5.14
CA TRP A 150 -10.49 -5.86 -4.73
C TRP A 150 -9.73 -6.32 -3.48
N CYS A 151 -10.46 -6.57 -2.41
CA CYS A 151 -9.93 -7.09 -1.15
C CYS A 151 -10.23 -8.60 -1.10
N ASP A 152 -9.61 -9.38 -1.97
CA ASP A 152 -9.91 -10.79 -2.20
C ASP A 152 -8.77 -11.74 -1.83
N ASN A 153 -7.64 -11.18 -1.34
CA ASN A 153 -6.43 -11.92 -1.00
C ASN A 153 -5.82 -12.69 -2.20
N ASP A 154 -5.94 -12.13 -3.40
CA ASP A 154 -5.40 -12.71 -4.63
C ASP A 154 -4.60 -11.66 -5.45
N PRO A 155 -3.47 -11.15 -4.90
CA PRO A 155 -2.69 -10.08 -5.53
C PRO A 155 -2.07 -10.46 -6.88
N ASP A 156 -2.09 -11.75 -7.24
CA ASP A 156 -1.61 -12.22 -8.54
C ASP A 156 -2.63 -11.96 -9.67
N GLU A 157 -3.88 -11.63 -9.36
CA GLU A 157 -4.91 -11.34 -10.37
C GLU A 157 -4.77 -9.96 -11.00
N GLY A 158 -4.13 -9.01 -10.30
CA GLY A 158 -3.92 -7.67 -10.88
C GLY A 158 -3.39 -6.64 -9.89
N PRO A 159 -3.05 -5.44 -10.40
CA PRO A 159 -2.48 -4.41 -9.55
C PRO A 159 -3.48 -3.79 -8.57
N PHE A 160 -4.78 -3.99 -8.76
CA PHE A 160 -5.84 -3.52 -7.87
C PHE A 160 -6.46 -4.65 -7.04
N HIS A 161 -5.71 -5.73 -6.80
CA HIS A 161 -6.07 -6.83 -5.91
C HIS A 161 -5.19 -6.78 -4.65
N ALA A 162 -5.81 -6.56 -3.50
CA ALA A 162 -5.13 -6.45 -2.22
C ALA A 162 -4.88 -7.85 -1.60
N PRO A 163 -3.82 -8.02 -0.80
CA PRO A 163 -3.47 -9.29 -0.18
C PRO A 163 -4.26 -9.59 1.10
N PHE A 164 -5.41 -8.96 1.31
CA PHE A 164 -6.28 -9.14 2.47
C PHE A 164 -7.75 -9.25 2.04
N ARG A 165 -8.63 -9.58 2.98
CA ARG A 165 -10.09 -9.64 2.79
C ARG A 165 -10.78 -8.84 3.85
N LEU A 166 -11.98 -8.34 3.53
CA LEU A 166 -12.80 -7.63 4.49
C LEU A 166 -13.62 -8.61 5.34
N ASP A 167 -13.81 -8.28 6.63
CA ASP A 167 -14.68 -9.04 7.52
C ASP A 167 -16.11 -8.48 7.49
N ALA A 168 -17.06 -9.29 7.05
CA ALA A 168 -18.48 -8.93 6.99
C ALA A 168 -19.10 -8.64 8.36
N ASP A 169 -18.50 -9.11 9.46
CA ASP A 169 -18.94 -8.81 10.83
C ASP A 169 -18.48 -7.41 11.29
N GLY A 170 -17.74 -6.71 10.46
CA GLY A 170 -17.25 -5.35 10.68
C GLY A 170 -15.78 -5.32 11.08
N GLU A 171 -15.06 -4.34 10.53
CA GLU A 171 -13.64 -4.12 10.76
C GLU A 171 -13.25 -2.66 10.56
N THR A 172 -11.95 -2.39 10.56
CA THR A 172 -11.42 -1.04 10.35
C THR A 172 -10.46 -1.04 9.18
N ILE A 173 -10.70 -0.15 8.21
CA ILE A 173 -9.81 0.06 7.06
C ILE A 173 -8.95 1.30 7.30
N TYR A 174 -7.70 1.23 6.87
CA TYR A 174 -6.71 2.28 6.98
C TYR A 174 -6.26 2.74 5.59
N LEU A 175 -6.41 4.02 5.28
CA LEU A 175 -5.77 4.66 4.13
C LEU A 175 -4.55 5.42 4.64
N ALA A 176 -3.39 5.10 4.09
CA ALA A 176 -2.13 5.64 4.59
C ALA A 176 -1.25 6.16 3.45
N THR A 177 -0.26 6.96 3.81
CA THR A 177 0.94 7.21 3.03
C THR A 177 2.12 6.57 3.72
N PHE A 178 3.31 6.63 3.10
CA PHE A 178 4.52 6.14 3.74
C PHE A 178 4.76 6.78 5.13
N ASP A 179 4.38 8.04 5.30
CA ASP A 179 4.69 8.81 6.52
C ASP A 179 3.60 8.74 7.59
N ALA A 180 2.36 8.47 7.22
CA ALA A 180 1.22 8.56 8.16
C ALA A 180 -0.03 7.82 7.67
N VAL A 181 -0.84 7.37 8.63
CA VAL A 181 -2.25 7.03 8.40
C VAL A 181 -3.01 8.33 8.19
N LEU A 182 -3.71 8.44 7.06
CA LEU A 182 -4.48 9.63 6.67
C LEU A 182 -5.93 9.52 7.09
N GLU A 183 -6.47 8.31 6.98
CA GLU A 183 -7.86 8.02 7.26
C GLU A 183 -7.98 6.66 7.92
N THR A 184 -8.95 6.55 8.81
CA THR A 184 -9.32 5.30 9.47
C THR A 184 -10.83 5.22 9.45
N GLU A 185 -11.39 4.21 8.76
CA GLU A 185 -12.83 4.02 8.66
C GLU A 185 -13.24 2.70 9.30
N ALA A 186 -14.18 2.80 10.25
CA ALA A 186 -14.75 1.64 10.92
C ALA A 186 -15.99 1.16 10.17
N LEU A 187 -15.86 0.06 9.46
CA LEU A 187 -16.96 -0.57 8.75
C LEU A 187 -17.92 -1.24 9.74
N PRO A 188 -19.22 -1.05 9.60
CA PRO A 188 -20.21 -1.82 10.37
C PRO A 188 -20.30 -3.27 9.84
N ALA A 189 -20.99 -4.13 10.57
CA ALA A 189 -21.41 -5.42 10.03
C ALA A 189 -22.32 -5.23 8.81
N MET A 190 -22.03 -5.94 7.71
CA MET A 190 -22.73 -5.84 6.43
C MET A 190 -23.42 -7.13 6.06
N LEU A 191 -24.61 -7.01 5.46
CA LEU A 191 -25.28 -8.14 4.83
C LEU A 191 -24.66 -8.40 3.44
N PRO A 192 -24.82 -9.63 2.90
CA PRO A 192 -24.40 -9.90 1.53
C PRO A 192 -24.96 -8.89 0.54
N ASP A 193 -24.08 -8.40 -0.37
CA ASP A 193 -24.40 -7.42 -1.40
C ASP A 193 -24.90 -6.06 -0.87
N GLN A 194 -24.53 -5.72 0.38
CA GLN A 194 -24.72 -4.42 0.98
C GLN A 194 -23.37 -3.70 1.06
N SER A 195 -23.32 -2.45 0.61
CA SER A 195 -22.17 -1.57 0.78
C SER A 195 -22.42 -0.54 1.90
N TYR A 196 -21.34 0.00 2.42
CA TYR A 196 -21.29 1.13 3.33
C TYR A 196 -20.53 2.25 2.64
N MET A 197 -21.15 3.42 2.45
CA MET A 197 -20.63 4.44 1.55
C MET A 197 -20.83 5.86 2.06
N ARG A 198 -20.02 6.77 1.55
CA ARG A 198 -20.23 8.22 1.72
C ARG A 198 -21.34 8.71 0.78
N LEU A 199 -22.25 9.49 1.32
CA LEU A 199 -23.33 10.08 0.52
C LEU A 199 -23.55 11.55 0.91
N PRO A 200 -23.29 12.51 -0.01
CA PRO A 200 -22.69 12.32 -1.36
C PRO A 200 -21.23 11.85 -1.32
N ASP A 201 -20.73 11.37 -2.47
CA ASP A 201 -19.33 10.95 -2.61
C ASP A 201 -18.35 11.96 -2.02
N GLY A 202 -17.37 11.48 -1.27
CA GLY A 202 -16.34 12.28 -0.63
C GLY A 202 -16.81 13.16 0.53
N SER A 203 -18.09 13.08 0.94
CA SER A 203 -18.59 13.75 2.15
C SER A 203 -18.06 13.07 3.42
N ASP A 204 -18.33 13.67 4.57
CA ASP A 204 -18.03 13.02 5.85
C ASP A 204 -19.21 12.15 6.37
N ASP A 205 -20.35 12.17 5.66
CA ASP A 205 -21.55 11.42 6.02
C ASP A 205 -21.53 10.03 5.38
N TRP A 206 -21.72 9.01 6.22
CA TRP A 206 -21.78 7.60 5.83
C TRP A 206 -23.19 7.01 5.98
N VAL A 207 -23.57 6.12 5.07
CA VAL A 207 -24.90 5.46 5.04
C VAL A 207 -24.76 3.99 4.70
#